data_fe38a54def50751cb5f880d60f0fc546
#
_entry.id   fe38a54def50751cb5f880d60f0fc546
#
_cell.length_a   1.000
_cell.length_b   1.000
_cell.length_c   1.000
_cell.angle_alpha   90.00
_cell.angle_beta   90.00
_cell.angle_gamma   90.00
#
_symmetry.space_group_name_H-M   'P 1'
#
loop_
_entity.id
_entity.type
_entity.pdbx_description
1 polymer ?
#
loop_
_entity_poly.entity_id
_entity_poly.type
_entity_poly.pdbx_seq_one_letter_code
_entity_poly.pdbx_strand_id
1 'polypeptide(L)'
;MLEKTIYRKLLSNAFDIPVSVTYWDGKTEDYGQGTPEVKVKIRQAFPLRELTSAPTLVLGEAYMNEDLLIEGDHAIQKLVTSAYRKSGSFLKKNSFLKHFPKMSHSKADSKEDIQSHYDIGNDFYGMWLDKTMTYSCAYFQHEDDTLEQAQINKVHHILNKLDITDGGSLLDIGSGWGTVLFIAAEEYGVHATGVTLSQEQYNYTKQQIKQRRLEDKIDVYLEDYRDLQGQYDYVTSVGMFEHVGKENLAEYFQTVKRLLKPNGRALIHGITGQHDGAGVDPFIIKYIFPGGYIPNMVENLQHVMDA
;
A
#
# COMPACT_ATOMS: atom_id res chain seq x y z
N MET A 1 18.76 -23.32 -26.24
CA MET A 1 19.41 -22.24 -27.03
C MET A 1 18.47 -21.02 -27.26
N LEU A 2 17.26 -21.24 -27.72
CA LEU A 2 16.31 -20.15 -28.02
C LEU A 2 15.93 -19.30 -26.77
N GLU A 3 15.66 -19.95 -25.66
CA GLU A 3 15.30 -19.25 -24.39
C GLU A 3 16.39 -18.28 -23.93
N LYS A 4 17.64 -18.73 -23.90
CA LYS A 4 18.77 -17.89 -23.47
C LYS A 4 18.96 -16.67 -24.38
N THR A 5 18.65 -16.79 -25.67
CA THR A 5 18.67 -15.64 -26.60
C THR A 5 17.62 -14.59 -26.25
N ILE A 6 16.44 -15.02 -25.79
CA ILE A 6 15.39 -14.12 -25.34
C ILE A 6 15.82 -13.41 -24.05
N TYR A 7 16.35 -14.13 -23.08
CA TYR A 7 16.90 -13.53 -21.85
C TYR A 7 17.97 -12.49 -22.16
N ARG A 8 18.93 -12.78 -23.02
CA ARG A 8 19.95 -11.83 -23.46
C ARG A 8 19.34 -10.54 -24.02
N LYS A 9 18.34 -10.68 -24.88
CA LYS A 9 17.66 -9.54 -25.49
C LYS A 9 16.88 -8.71 -24.45
N LEU A 10 16.26 -9.34 -23.46
CA LEU A 10 15.58 -8.67 -22.36
C LEU A 10 16.61 -7.94 -21.47
N LEU A 11 17.63 -8.63 -21.01
CA LEU A 11 18.63 -8.12 -20.08
C LEU A 11 19.50 -7.01 -20.69
N SER A 12 19.82 -7.09 -21.99
CA SER A 12 20.63 -6.06 -22.67
C SER A 12 20.01 -4.65 -22.63
N ASN A 13 18.71 -4.57 -22.39
CA ASN A 13 17.97 -3.29 -22.33
C ASN A 13 17.27 -3.05 -21.00
N ALA A 14 17.40 -3.96 -20.04
CA ALA A 14 16.65 -3.90 -18.79
C ALA A 14 17.23 -2.90 -17.78
N PHE A 15 18.53 -2.67 -17.81
CA PHE A 15 19.23 -1.89 -16.80
C PHE A 15 20.09 -0.77 -17.40
N ASP A 16 20.29 0.30 -16.64
CA ASP A 16 21.21 1.40 -16.92
C ASP A 16 22.49 1.34 -16.07
N ILE A 17 22.63 0.26 -15.29
CA ILE A 17 23.81 -0.06 -14.48
C ILE A 17 24.48 -1.34 -14.99
N PRO A 18 25.80 -1.54 -14.75
CA PRO A 18 26.49 -2.78 -15.11
C PRO A 18 26.05 -3.92 -14.17
N VAL A 19 25.60 -5.03 -14.78
CA VAL A 19 25.09 -6.22 -14.08
C VAL A 19 25.76 -7.47 -14.63
N SER A 20 26.24 -8.37 -13.76
CA SER A 20 26.75 -9.68 -14.11
C SER A 20 25.67 -10.74 -13.88
N VAL A 21 25.34 -11.53 -14.90
CA VAL A 21 24.30 -12.57 -14.83
C VAL A 21 24.87 -13.95 -15.05
N THR A 22 24.78 -14.82 -14.04
CA THR A 22 25.11 -16.24 -14.15
C THR A 22 23.81 -17.01 -14.40
N TYR A 23 23.76 -17.71 -15.51
CA TYR A 23 22.61 -18.52 -15.93
C TYR A 23 22.63 -19.91 -15.34
N TRP A 24 21.51 -20.63 -15.44
CA TRP A 24 21.33 -22.04 -15.01
C TRP A 24 22.28 -23.06 -15.65
N ASP A 25 22.93 -22.70 -16.76
CA ASP A 25 23.98 -23.50 -17.38
C ASP A 25 25.40 -23.20 -16.87
N GLY A 26 25.50 -22.35 -15.83
CA GLY A 26 26.76 -21.94 -15.21
C GLY A 26 27.53 -20.87 -15.96
N LYS A 27 27.05 -20.43 -17.12
CA LYS A 27 27.73 -19.38 -17.91
C LYS A 27 27.36 -18.00 -17.37
N THR A 28 28.37 -17.16 -17.23
CA THR A 28 28.21 -15.77 -16.78
C THR A 28 28.36 -14.81 -17.95
N GLU A 29 27.54 -13.81 -18.03
CA GLU A 29 27.56 -12.75 -19.03
C GLU A 29 27.34 -11.40 -18.35
N ASP A 30 28.09 -10.38 -18.77
CA ASP A 30 28.00 -9.02 -18.24
C ASP A 30 27.15 -8.15 -19.16
N TYR A 31 26.32 -7.29 -18.57
CA TYR A 31 25.42 -6.37 -19.24
C TYR A 31 25.69 -4.94 -18.75
N GLY A 32 25.62 -3.97 -19.64
CA GLY A 32 25.99 -2.57 -19.36
C GLY A 32 27.47 -2.29 -19.58
N GLN A 33 27.90 -1.08 -19.28
CA GLN A 33 29.29 -0.65 -19.38
C GLN A 33 29.91 -0.46 -18.00
N GLY A 34 31.14 -0.90 -17.83
CA GLY A 34 31.90 -0.79 -16.56
C GLY A 34 31.94 -2.08 -15.77
N THR A 35 32.47 -2.00 -14.55
CA THR A 35 32.57 -3.12 -13.63
C THR A 35 31.19 -3.43 -13.06
N PRO A 36 30.71 -4.70 -13.09
CA PRO A 36 29.40 -5.06 -12.54
C PRO A 36 29.28 -4.69 -11.07
N GLU A 37 28.26 -3.89 -10.76
CA GLU A 37 27.91 -3.49 -9.40
C GLU A 37 26.97 -4.49 -8.71
N VAL A 38 26.22 -5.24 -9.53
CA VAL A 38 25.26 -6.23 -9.06
C VAL A 38 25.52 -7.55 -9.77
N LYS A 39 25.47 -8.65 -9.00
CA LYS A 39 25.57 -10.01 -9.51
C LYS A 39 24.22 -10.70 -9.36
N VAL A 40 23.72 -11.27 -10.44
CA VAL A 40 22.47 -12.00 -10.49
C VAL A 40 22.77 -13.45 -10.87
N LYS A 41 22.25 -14.42 -10.12
CA LYS A 41 22.35 -15.84 -10.44
C LYS A 41 20.96 -16.40 -10.63
N ILE A 42 20.68 -16.91 -11.83
CA ILE A 42 19.43 -17.58 -12.20
C ILE A 42 19.68 -19.08 -12.10
N ARG A 43 19.04 -19.76 -11.16
CA ARG A 43 19.22 -21.22 -10.93
C ARG A 43 18.43 -22.07 -11.92
N GLN A 44 17.29 -21.57 -12.41
CA GLN A 44 16.46 -22.23 -13.43
C GLN A 44 15.84 -21.22 -14.39
N ALA A 45 15.50 -21.67 -15.59
CA ALA A 45 14.82 -20.82 -16.55
C ALA A 45 13.37 -20.57 -16.10
N PHE A 46 12.93 -19.31 -16.16
CA PHE A 46 11.54 -18.95 -15.87
C PHE A 46 10.66 -19.12 -17.11
N PRO A 47 9.37 -19.45 -16.96
CA PRO A 47 8.44 -19.53 -18.08
C PRO A 47 8.34 -18.20 -18.83
N LEU A 48 8.78 -18.15 -20.09
CA LEU A 48 8.87 -16.92 -20.88
C LEU A 48 7.52 -16.20 -21.00
N ARG A 49 6.42 -16.95 -21.09
CA ARG A 49 5.08 -16.39 -21.17
C ARG A 49 4.75 -15.59 -19.90
N GLU A 50 5.02 -16.15 -18.75
CA GLU A 50 4.77 -15.54 -17.45
C GLU A 50 5.73 -14.37 -17.20
N LEU A 51 7.01 -14.53 -17.52
CA LEU A 51 8.02 -13.47 -17.43
C LEU A 51 7.66 -12.24 -18.27
N THR A 52 6.97 -12.43 -19.42
CA THR A 52 6.54 -11.32 -20.27
C THR A 52 5.20 -10.72 -19.86
N SER A 53 4.31 -11.48 -19.22
CA SER A 53 3.00 -11.01 -18.79
C SER A 53 2.96 -10.41 -17.37
N ALA A 54 3.77 -10.97 -16.45
CA ALA A 54 3.83 -10.56 -15.05
C ALA A 54 5.29 -10.63 -14.51
N PRO A 55 6.22 -9.83 -15.06
CA PRO A 55 7.64 -9.95 -14.75
C PRO A 55 7.96 -9.74 -13.27
N THR A 56 7.32 -8.78 -12.63
CA THR A 56 7.51 -8.47 -11.22
C THR A 56 7.09 -9.62 -10.31
N LEU A 57 5.96 -10.28 -10.61
CA LEU A 57 5.50 -11.45 -9.88
C LEU A 57 6.48 -12.63 -10.04
N VAL A 58 6.83 -12.96 -11.28
CA VAL A 58 7.74 -14.08 -11.55
C VAL A 58 9.12 -13.88 -10.91
N LEU A 59 9.69 -12.67 -11.04
CA LEU A 59 11.02 -12.39 -10.48
C LEU A 59 10.97 -12.26 -8.95
N GLY A 60 9.91 -11.70 -8.40
CA GLY A 60 9.70 -11.63 -6.95
C GLY A 60 9.56 -13.00 -6.32
N GLU A 61 8.74 -13.89 -6.90
CA GLU A 61 8.60 -15.27 -6.43
C GLU A 61 9.89 -16.07 -6.59
N ALA A 62 10.60 -15.92 -7.72
CA ALA A 62 11.88 -16.55 -7.93
C ALA A 62 12.92 -16.10 -6.89
N TYR A 63 12.90 -14.84 -6.48
CA TYR A 63 13.77 -14.35 -5.41
C TYR A 63 13.39 -14.96 -4.05
N MET A 64 12.10 -15.00 -3.71
CA MET A 64 11.60 -15.60 -2.47
C MET A 64 11.91 -17.10 -2.38
N ASN A 65 11.86 -17.81 -3.51
CA ASN A 65 12.14 -19.24 -3.61
C ASN A 65 13.64 -19.56 -3.80
N GLU A 66 14.51 -18.55 -3.78
CA GLU A 66 15.95 -18.67 -4.06
C GLU A 66 16.31 -19.19 -5.47
N ASP A 67 15.39 -19.17 -6.42
CA ASP A 67 15.67 -19.46 -7.83
C ASP A 67 16.40 -18.31 -8.51
N LEU A 68 16.27 -17.10 -7.95
CA LEU A 68 16.96 -15.88 -8.34
C LEU A 68 17.76 -15.35 -7.14
N LEU A 69 19.07 -15.38 -7.22
CA LEU A 69 19.95 -14.80 -6.20
C LEU A 69 20.49 -13.46 -6.69
N ILE A 70 20.51 -12.48 -5.80
CA ILE A 70 20.98 -11.12 -6.09
C ILE A 70 22.01 -10.73 -5.04
N GLU A 71 23.22 -10.39 -5.49
CA GLU A 71 24.35 -10.06 -4.62
C GLU A 71 24.95 -8.69 -4.99
N GLY A 72 25.40 -7.96 -4.00
CA GLY A 72 26.02 -6.64 -4.12
C GLY A 72 25.49 -5.66 -3.07
N ASP A 73 26.15 -4.53 -2.97
CA ASP A 73 25.72 -3.45 -2.07
C ASP A 73 24.44 -2.78 -2.57
N HIS A 74 23.39 -2.80 -1.74
CA HIS A 74 22.04 -2.31 -2.11
C HIS A 74 21.52 -2.87 -3.47
N ALA A 75 21.89 -4.13 -3.79
CA ALA A 75 21.72 -4.71 -5.12
C ALA A 75 20.27 -4.74 -5.60
N ILE A 76 19.30 -5.13 -4.75
CA ILE A 76 17.87 -5.15 -5.10
C ILE A 76 17.39 -3.73 -5.42
N GLN A 77 17.71 -2.76 -4.57
CA GLN A 77 17.33 -1.36 -4.78
C GLN A 77 17.92 -0.81 -6.09
N LYS A 78 19.19 -1.09 -6.37
CA LYS A 78 19.85 -0.69 -7.62
C LYS A 78 19.16 -1.29 -8.84
N LEU A 79 18.87 -2.61 -8.82
CA LEU A 79 18.20 -3.30 -9.93
C LEU A 79 16.79 -2.74 -10.17
N VAL A 80 15.98 -2.62 -9.12
CA VAL A 80 14.61 -2.12 -9.22
C VAL A 80 14.60 -0.69 -9.73
N THR A 81 15.42 0.21 -9.16
CA THR A 81 15.52 1.60 -9.60
C THR A 81 15.97 1.71 -11.05
N SER A 82 16.98 0.92 -11.44
CA SER A 82 17.49 0.88 -12.82
C SER A 82 16.42 0.39 -13.80
N ALA A 83 15.71 -0.71 -13.45
CA ALA A 83 14.63 -1.24 -14.26
C ALA A 83 13.49 -0.20 -14.43
N TYR A 84 13.10 0.50 -13.36
CA TYR A 84 12.09 1.56 -13.43
C TYR A 84 12.51 2.72 -14.34
N ARG A 85 13.74 3.20 -14.25
CA ARG A 85 14.27 4.26 -15.14
C ARG A 85 14.21 3.85 -16.62
N LYS A 86 14.55 2.60 -16.92
CA LYS A 86 14.49 2.04 -18.27
C LYS A 86 13.08 1.73 -18.74
N SER A 87 12.20 1.25 -17.86
CA SER A 87 10.83 0.84 -18.19
C SER A 87 9.90 2.00 -18.51
N GLY A 88 10.22 3.24 -18.11
CA GLY A 88 9.47 4.44 -18.49
C GLY A 88 9.26 4.58 -19.99
N SER A 89 10.13 3.97 -20.80
CA SER A 89 9.97 3.83 -22.26
C SER A 89 9.38 2.49 -22.72
N PHE A 90 9.51 1.42 -21.92
CA PHE A 90 9.13 0.05 -22.26
C PHE A 90 7.64 -0.22 -21.99
N LEU A 91 7.12 0.22 -20.84
CA LEU A 91 5.71 0.05 -20.47
C LEU A 91 4.76 0.89 -21.33
N LYS A 92 5.22 2.07 -21.81
CA LYS A 92 4.43 2.91 -22.75
C LYS A 92 4.19 2.25 -24.12
N LYS A 93 5.02 1.28 -24.53
CA LYS A 93 4.93 0.61 -25.85
C LYS A 93 4.12 -0.67 -25.86
N ASN A 94 3.87 -1.32 -24.71
CA ASN A 94 3.25 -2.63 -24.66
C ASN A 94 1.86 -2.56 -23.99
N SER A 95 0.83 -2.28 -24.79
CA SER A 95 -0.59 -2.34 -24.37
C SER A 95 -1.08 -3.77 -24.00
N PHE A 96 -0.25 -4.79 -24.13
CA PHE A 96 -0.57 -6.18 -23.81
C PHE A 96 -0.70 -6.45 -22.30
N LEU A 97 -0.16 -5.58 -21.43
CA LEU A 97 -0.21 -5.71 -19.97
C LEU A 97 -1.55 -5.28 -19.34
N LYS A 98 -2.58 -4.98 -20.15
CA LYS A 98 -3.87 -4.44 -19.69
C LYS A 98 -4.92 -5.49 -19.27
N HIS A 99 -4.60 -6.77 -19.27
CA HIS A 99 -5.53 -7.81 -18.86
C HIS A 99 -5.19 -8.38 -17.49
N PHE A 100 -5.53 -7.62 -16.45
CA PHE A 100 -5.59 -8.18 -15.09
C PHE A 100 -6.94 -8.89 -14.90
N PRO A 101 -6.98 -10.02 -14.18
CA PRO A 101 -8.24 -10.63 -13.80
C PRO A 101 -9.08 -9.63 -13.02
N LYS A 102 -10.37 -9.54 -13.33
CA LYS A 102 -11.32 -8.78 -12.51
C LYS A 102 -11.40 -9.49 -11.16
N MET A 103 -10.97 -8.82 -10.11
CA MET A 103 -11.16 -9.29 -8.74
C MET A 103 -12.52 -8.79 -8.25
N SER A 104 -13.22 -9.60 -7.45
CA SER A 104 -14.44 -9.20 -6.78
C SER A 104 -14.08 -8.46 -5.50
N HIS A 105 -14.83 -7.39 -5.17
CA HIS A 105 -14.68 -6.63 -3.94
C HIS A 105 -16.03 -6.60 -3.18
N SER A 106 -16.69 -7.75 -3.12
CA SER A 106 -17.83 -7.90 -2.21
C SER A 106 -17.40 -7.68 -0.76
N LYS A 107 -18.35 -7.42 0.15
CA LYS A 107 -18.03 -7.28 1.59
C LYS A 107 -17.28 -8.49 2.15
N ALA A 108 -17.63 -9.70 1.67
CA ALA A 108 -16.97 -10.94 2.08
C ALA A 108 -15.52 -11.00 1.59
N ASP A 109 -15.29 -10.68 0.30
CA ASP A 109 -13.95 -10.68 -0.29
C ASP A 109 -13.06 -9.61 0.35
N SER A 110 -13.58 -8.38 0.55
CA SER A 110 -12.85 -7.30 1.24
C SER A 110 -12.43 -7.71 2.66
N LYS A 111 -13.30 -8.43 3.38
CA LYS A 111 -12.97 -8.94 4.72
C LYS A 111 -11.87 -10.00 4.66
N GLU A 112 -11.97 -10.97 3.74
CA GLU A 112 -10.97 -12.03 3.58
C GLU A 112 -9.61 -11.45 3.16
N ASP A 113 -9.59 -10.52 2.20
CA ASP A 113 -8.37 -9.85 1.73
C ASP A 113 -7.67 -9.09 2.86
N ILE A 114 -8.42 -8.30 3.65
CA ILE A 114 -7.87 -7.52 4.76
C ILE A 114 -7.39 -8.45 5.88
N GLN A 115 -8.16 -9.48 6.24
CA GLN A 115 -7.74 -10.44 7.26
C GLN A 115 -6.50 -11.21 6.83
N SER A 116 -6.42 -11.69 5.60
CA SER A 116 -5.24 -12.39 5.10
C SER A 116 -3.96 -11.56 5.14
N HIS A 117 -4.08 -10.25 4.96
CA HIS A 117 -2.95 -9.33 4.98
C HIS A 117 -2.58 -8.87 6.40
N TYR A 118 -3.55 -8.39 7.19
CA TYR A 118 -3.27 -7.74 8.48
C TYR A 118 -3.28 -8.72 9.67
N ASP A 119 -3.89 -9.91 9.56
CA ASP A 119 -3.92 -10.90 10.63
C ASP A 119 -2.68 -11.84 10.61
N ILE A 120 -1.60 -11.47 9.90
CA ILE A 120 -0.29 -12.12 10.00
C ILE A 120 0.25 -12.05 11.46
N GLY A 121 -0.18 -11.04 12.21
CA GLY A 121 0.10 -10.88 13.63
C GLY A 121 0.85 -9.58 13.95
N ASN A 122 0.51 -9.02 15.12
CA ASN A 122 1.08 -7.75 15.58
C ASN A 122 2.60 -7.84 15.80
N ASP A 123 3.12 -9.02 16.15
CA ASP A 123 4.55 -9.24 16.35
C ASP A 123 5.34 -9.03 15.05
N PHE A 124 4.78 -9.49 13.91
CA PHE A 124 5.40 -9.27 12.61
C PHE A 124 5.47 -7.77 12.25
N TYR A 125 4.35 -7.06 12.38
CA TYR A 125 4.31 -5.63 12.11
C TYR A 125 5.19 -4.82 13.06
N GLY A 126 5.24 -5.19 14.34
CA GLY A 126 6.10 -4.57 15.35
C GLY A 126 7.61 -4.70 15.10
N MET A 127 8.04 -5.62 14.24
CA MET A 127 9.46 -5.77 13.88
C MET A 127 9.98 -4.64 12.99
N TRP A 128 9.13 -3.97 12.23
CA TRP A 128 9.56 -3.01 11.21
C TRP A 128 8.74 -1.71 11.15
N LEU A 129 7.54 -1.66 11.71
CA LEU A 129 6.81 -0.41 11.91
C LEU A 129 7.44 0.39 13.08
N ASP A 130 7.15 1.67 13.13
CA ASP A 130 7.46 2.52 14.26
C ASP A 130 6.61 2.15 15.50
N LYS A 131 6.91 2.75 16.65
CA LYS A 131 6.20 2.45 17.91
C LYS A 131 4.72 2.77 17.89
N THR A 132 4.27 3.66 17.01
CA THR A 132 2.84 3.98 16.83
C THR A 132 2.10 2.92 16.02
N MET A 133 2.81 1.94 15.47
CA MET A 133 2.24 0.90 14.59
C MET A 133 1.51 1.50 13.38
N THR A 134 2.00 2.59 12.83
CA THR A 134 1.32 3.26 11.72
C THR A 134 1.81 2.76 10.37
N TYR A 135 0.90 2.07 9.63
CA TYR A 135 1.21 1.48 8.32
C TYR A 135 0.64 2.32 7.16
N SER A 136 1.16 3.53 7.03
CA SER A 136 0.92 4.43 5.90
C SER A 136 2.10 5.40 5.80
N CYS A 137 2.22 6.16 4.69
CA CYS A 137 3.39 7.03 4.51
C CYS A 137 3.48 8.09 5.62
N ALA A 138 4.69 8.33 6.11
CA ALA A 138 4.98 9.31 7.14
C ALA A 138 5.15 10.72 6.54
N TYR A 139 5.07 11.76 7.38
CA TYR A 139 5.29 13.16 7.01
C TYR A 139 6.52 13.70 7.73
N PHE A 140 7.67 13.66 7.07
CA PHE A 140 8.92 14.23 7.56
C PHE A 140 8.88 15.75 7.41
N GLN A 141 8.84 16.47 8.50
CA GLN A 141 8.93 17.93 8.51
C GLN A 141 10.40 18.38 8.44
N HIS A 142 11.31 17.60 9.02
CA HIS A 142 12.74 17.82 9.02
C HIS A 142 13.47 16.57 8.55
N GLU A 143 14.65 16.74 7.97
CA GLU A 143 15.45 15.61 7.45
C GLU A 143 15.94 14.65 8.55
N ASP A 144 16.04 15.12 9.78
CA ASP A 144 16.46 14.36 10.96
C ASP A 144 15.29 13.80 11.79
N ASP A 145 14.05 13.97 11.35
CA ASP A 145 12.90 13.35 12.01
C ASP A 145 13.06 11.82 12.04
N THR A 146 12.81 11.22 13.21
CA THR A 146 12.65 9.77 13.29
C THR A 146 11.36 9.34 12.60
N LEU A 147 11.26 8.07 12.21
CA LEU A 147 10.01 7.53 11.62
C LEU A 147 8.82 7.73 12.58
N GLU A 148 9.00 7.50 13.88
CA GLU A 148 7.98 7.74 14.91
C GLU A 148 7.51 9.21 14.89
N GLN A 149 8.46 10.16 14.90
CA GLN A 149 8.12 11.58 14.84
C GLN A 149 7.40 11.95 13.54
N ALA A 150 7.86 11.44 12.41
CA ALA A 150 7.23 11.69 11.11
C ALA A 150 5.82 11.09 11.01
N GLN A 151 5.54 9.96 11.67
CA GLN A 151 4.19 9.39 11.77
C GLN A 151 3.27 10.25 12.65
N ILE A 152 3.76 10.74 13.79
CA ILE A 152 3.04 11.68 14.64
C ILE A 152 2.76 12.99 13.88
N ASN A 153 3.76 13.54 13.20
CA ASN A 153 3.62 14.74 12.37
C ASN A 153 2.53 14.56 11.29
N LYS A 154 2.46 13.37 10.68
CA LYS A 154 1.41 13.05 9.72
C LYS A 154 0.01 13.12 10.34
N VAL A 155 -0.18 12.54 11.52
CA VAL A 155 -1.50 12.56 12.19
C VAL A 155 -1.89 14.00 12.52
N HIS A 156 -0.99 14.79 13.08
CA HIS A 156 -1.25 16.22 13.32
C HIS A 156 -1.57 16.98 12.03
N HIS A 157 -0.84 16.69 10.94
CA HIS A 157 -1.11 17.31 9.64
C HIS A 157 -2.53 16.99 9.12
N ILE A 158 -3.01 15.76 9.33
CA ILE A 158 -4.37 15.34 9.00
C ILE A 158 -5.39 16.05 9.87
N LEU A 159 -5.24 16.00 11.20
CA LEU A 159 -6.19 16.56 12.15
C LEU A 159 -6.27 18.11 12.04
N ASN A 160 -5.13 18.76 11.81
CA ASN A 160 -5.09 20.22 11.58
C ASN A 160 -5.82 20.63 10.29
N LYS A 161 -5.74 19.84 9.22
CA LYS A 161 -6.51 20.12 7.98
C LYS A 161 -8.01 20.00 8.17
N LEU A 162 -8.45 19.15 9.08
CA LEU A 162 -9.86 19.03 9.43
C LEU A 162 -10.36 20.22 10.27
N ASP A 163 -9.46 21.04 10.82
CA ASP A 163 -9.77 22.18 11.67
C ASP A 163 -10.69 21.74 12.84
N ILE A 164 -10.20 20.73 13.55
CA ILE A 164 -10.94 20.06 14.63
C ILE A 164 -11.19 21.01 15.79
N THR A 165 -12.41 20.98 16.32
CA THR A 165 -12.79 21.68 17.52
C THR A 165 -13.00 20.70 18.68
N ASP A 166 -12.63 21.11 19.88
CA ASP A 166 -12.84 20.35 21.13
C ASP A 166 -14.31 19.93 21.29
N GLY A 167 -14.54 18.71 21.77
CA GLY A 167 -15.90 18.16 21.96
C GLY A 167 -16.56 17.64 20.67
N GLY A 168 -15.89 17.71 19.52
CA GLY A 168 -16.39 17.14 18.26
C GLY A 168 -16.33 15.61 18.21
N SER A 169 -16.96 15.02 17.20
CA SER A 169 -16.92 13.57 16.93
C SER A 169 -16.12 13.27 15.66
N LEU A 170 -15.17 12.34 15.76
CA LEU A 170 -14.32 11.88 14.64
C LEU A 170 -14.63 10.42 14.33
N LEU A 171 -14.78 10.08 13.06
CA LEU A 171 -14.72 8.70 12.55
C LEU A 171 -13.45 8.49 11.77
N ASP A 172 -12.72 7.40 12.05
CA ASP A 172 -11.57 6.94 11.26
C ASP A 172 -11.90 5.61 10.57
N ILE A 173 -12.05 5.65 9.24
CA ILE A 173 -12.38 4.49 8.41
C ILE A 173 -11.09 3.75 8.05
N GLY A 174 -10.96 2.50 8.53
CA GLY A 174 -9.71 1.76 8.44
C GLY A 174 -8.69 2.24 9.48
N SER A 175 -9.12 2.29 10.74
CA SER A 175 -8.35 2.91 11.84
C SER A 175 -7.02 2.21 12.18
N GLY A 176 -6.71 1.07 11.55
CA GLY A 176 -5.48 0.33 11.80
C GLY A 176 -5.31 0.02 13.29
N TRP A 177 -4.12 0.26 13.82
CA TRP A 177 -3.80 0.08 15.26
C TRP A 177 -4.19 1.28 16.14
N GLY A 178 -4.95 2.25 15.59
CA GLY A 178 -5.64 3.29 16.37
C GLY A 178 -4.87 4.58 16.61
N THR A 179 -3.72 4.81 15.98
CA THR A 179 -2.88 5.99 16.24
C THR A 179 -3.61 7.31 16.02
N VAL A 180 -4.43 7.42 14.96
CA VAL A 180 -5.26 8.62 14.71
C VAL A 180 -6.26 8.81 15.83
N LEU A 181 -6.90 7.74 16.31
CA LEU A 181 -7.89 7.79 17.39
C LEU A 181 -7.27 8.29 18.69
N PHE A 182 -6.10 7.76 19.06
CA PHE A 182 -5.43 8.13 20.31
C PHE A 182 -5.05 9.60 20.31
N ILE A 183 -4.34 10.07 19.28
CA ILE A 183 -3.90 11.47 19.18
C ILE A 183 -5.13 12.41 19.12
N ALA A 184 -6.17 12.06 18.37
CA ALA A 184 -7.39 12.86 18.28
C ALA A 184 -8.09 13.00 19.63
N ALA A 185 -8.20 11.90 20.38
CA ALA A 185 -8.88 11.93 21.70
C ALA A 185 -8.04 12.58 22.80
N GLU A 186 -6.72 12.33 22.82
CA GLU A 186 -5.82 12.83 23.86
C GLU A 186 -5.49 14.30 23.67
N GLU A 187 -5.26 14.75 22.43
CA GLU A 187 -4.70 16.08 22.17
C GLU A 187 -5.70 17.07 21.54
N TYR A 188 -6.75 16.57 20.86
CA TYR A 188 -7.76 17.41 20.22
C TYR A 188 -9.11 17.37 20.93
N GLY A 189 -9.26 16.59 22.00
CA GLY A 189 -10.46 16.56 22.85
C GLY A 189 -11.73 16.03 22.18
N VAL A 190 -11.61 15.29 21.07
CA VAL A 190 -12.76 14.73 20.37
C VAL A 190 -13.12 13.35 20.87
N HIS A 191 -14.39 12.96 20.69
CA HIS A 191 -14.79 11.55 20.79
C HIS A 191 -14.46 10.84 19.46
N ALA A 192 -13.54 9.88 19.50
CA ALA A 192 -13.05 9.21 18.30
C ALA A 192 -13.67 7.82 18.15
N THR A 193 -14.14 7.50 16.95
CA THR A 193 -14.66 6.20 16.57
C THR A 193 -13.79 5.60 15.47
N GLY A 194 -13.34 4.38 15.64
CA GLY A 194 -12.56 3.65 14.62
C GLY A 194 -13.28 2.42 14.11
N VAL A 195 -13.10 2.09 12.84
CA VAL A 195 -13.54 0.81 12.28
C VAL A 195 -12.41 0.12 11.54
N THR A 196 -12.35 -1.19 11.70
CA THR A 196 -11.42 -2.07 11.00
C THR A 196 -12.07 -3.42 10.71
N LEU A 197 -11.56 -4.14 9.68
CA LEU A 197 -11.95 -5.53 9.39
C LEU A 197 -10.94 -6.55 9.94
N SER A 198 -9.78 -6.10 10.44
CA SER A 198 -8.76 -6.97 11.04
C SER A 198 -9.06 -7.22 12.53
N GLN A 199 -9.14 -8.50 12.90
CA GLN A 199 -9.31 -8.90 14.28
C GLN A 199 -8.12 -8.51 15.16
N GLU A 200 -6.89 -8.60 14.61
CA GLU A 200 -5.65 -8.25 15.30
C GLU A 200 -5.57 -6.75 15.62
N GLN A 201 -5.90 -5.90 14.65
CA GLN A 201 -5.95 -4.45 14.85
C GLN A 201 -7.01 -4.06 15.87
N TYR A 202 -8.20 -4.65 15.77
CA TYR A 202 -9.29 -4.42 16.72
C TYR A 202 -8.88 -4.76 18.15
N ASN A 203 -8.34 -5.97 18.36
CA ASN A 203 -7.92 -6.44 19.69
C ASN A 203 -6.82 -5.54 20.27
N TYR A 204 -5.83 -5.19 19.46
CA TYR A 204 -4.76 -4.27 19.87
C TYR A 204 -5.31 -2.92 20.28
N THR A 205 -6.15 -2.31 19.44
CA THR A 205 -6.74 -0.98 19.72
C THR A 205 -7.57 -1.00 20.98
N LYS A 206 -8.40 -2.03 21.19
CA LYS A 206 -9.18 -2.21 22.45
C LYS A 206 -8.27 -2.30 23.68
N GLN A 207 -7.17 -3.03 23.58
CA GLN A 207 -6.21 -3.12 24.67
C GLN A 207 -5.55 -1.78 24.98
N GLN A 208 -5.16 -1.03 23.95
CA GLN A 208 -4.54 0.29 24.09
C GLN A 208 -5.52 1.30 24.68
N ILE A 209 -6.80 1.31 24.27
CA ILE A 209 -7.84 2.15 24.84
C ILE A 209 -7.90 1.95 26.36
N LYS A 210 -7.95 0.69 26.81
CA LYS A 210 -7.99 0.35 28.24
C LYS A 210 -6.71 0.77 28.99
N GLN A 211 -5.55 0.50 28.41
CA GLN A 211 -4.26 0.89 29.02
C GLN A 211 -4.10 2.39 29.20
N ARG A 212 -4.61 3.16 28.25
CA ARG A 212 -4.57 4.63 28.23
C ARG A 212 -5.73 5.27 29.00
N ARG A 213 -6.72 4.47 29.47
CA ARG A 213 -7.93 4.93 30.16
C ARG A 213 -8.76 5.89 29.28
N LEU A 214 -8.98 5.49 28.03
CA LEU A 214 -9.71 6.29 27.04
C LEU A 214 -11.07 5.66 26.66
N GLU A 215 -11.62 4.77 27.53
CA GLU A 215 -12.88 4.07 27.27
C GLU A 215 -14.06 5.04 27.10
N ASP A 216 -14.01 6.21 27.74
CA ASP A 216 -15.05 7.25 27.61
C ASP A 216 -14.87 8.15 26.38
N LYS A 217 -13.74 8.03 25.66
CA LYS A 217 -13.37 8.91 24.55
C LYS A 217 -13.21 8.20 23.22
N ILE A 218 -12.99 6.88 23.22
CA ILE A 218 -12.71 6.15 22.00
C ILE A 218 -13.56 4.88 21.94
N ASP A 219 -14.29 4.73 20.82
CA ASP A 219 -14.94 3.51 20.41
C ASP A 219 -14.19 2.87 19.24
N VAL A 220 -14.08 1.55 19.20
CA VAL A 220 -13.58 0.80 18.04
C VAL A 220 -14.50 -0.37 17.74
N TYR A 221 -14.80 -0.58 16.44
CA TYR A 221 -15.70 -1.62 15.96
C TYR A 221 -14.99 -2.51 14.93
N LEU A 222 -15.28 -3.82 15.02
CA LEU A 222 -14.84 -4.81 14.04
C LEU A 222 -15.97 -4.98 13.02
N GLU A 223 -16.14 -4.02 12.13
CA GLU A 223 -17.22 -4.03 11.14
C GLU A 223 -16.85 -3.26 9.87
N ASP A 224 -17.63 -3.48 8.83
CA ASP A 224 -17.48 -2.78 7.57
C ASP A 224 -18.05 -1.35 7.70
N TYR A 225 -17.28 -0.35 7.24
CA TYR A 225 -17.67 1.07 7.28
C TYR A 225 -19.00 1.34 6.56
N ARG A 226 -19.38 0.50 5.59
CA ARG A 226 -20.65 0.58 4.85
C ARG A 226 -21.86 0.30 5.73
N ASP A 227 -21.69 -0.45 6.81
CA ASP A 227 -22.75 -0.84 7.75
C ASP A 227 -22.91 0.14 8.92
N LEU A 228 -21.92 1.01 9.12
CA LEU A 228 -21.96 2.05 10.16
C LEU A 228 -23.18 2.95 10.03
N GLN A 229 -23.73 3.33 11.18
CA GLN A 229 -24.82 4.27 11.31
C GLN A 229 -24.35 5.52 12.09
N GLY A 230 -25.14 6.57 12.02
CA GLY A 230 -24.85 7.83 12.70
C GLY A 230 -24.13 8.83 11.80
N GLN A 231 -23.74 9.95 12.41
CA GLN A 231 -23.06 11.05 11.72
C GLN A 231 -21.99 11.66 12.63
N TYR A 232 -20.89 12.09 12.02
CA TYR A 232 -19.71 12.62 12.69
C TYR A 232 -19.39 14.02 12.18
N ASP A 233 -18.76 14.83 13.03
CA ASP A 233 -18.28 16.16 12.65
C ASP A 233 -17.10 16.04 11.67
N TYR A 234 -16.28 15.01 11.87
CA TYR A 234 -15.08 14.74 11.09
C TYR A 234 -15.00 13.29 10.65
N VAL A 235 -14.52 13.04 9.44
CA VAL A 235 -14.22 11.69 8.93
C VAL A 235 -12.80 11.66 8.37
N THR A 236 -12.01 10.69 8.84
CA THR A 236 -10.70 10.36 8.26
C THR A 236 -10.73 8.99 7.62
N SER A 237 -9.90 8.80 6.60
CA SER A 237 -9.56 7.50 6.04
C SER A 237 -8.16 7.58 5.47
N VAL A 238 -7.22 6.79 6.02
CA VAL A 238 -5.80 6.93 5.75
C VAL A 238 -5.19 5.60 5.29
N GLY A 239 -4.86 5.49 3.98
CA GLY A 239 -4.27 4.28 3.41
C GLY A 239 -5.24 3.10 3.37
N MET A 240 -6.55 3.35 3.33
CA MET A 240 -7.58 2.32 3.29
C MET A 240 -8.27 2.24 1.92
N PHE A 241 -8.43 3.37 1.25
CA PHE A 241 -9.28 3.42 0.07
C PHE A 241 -8.67 2.66 -1.13
N GLU A 242 -7.39 2.32 -1.10
CA GLU A 242 -6.73 1.40 -2.01
C GLU A 242 -7.32 -0.02 -1.99
N HIS A 243 -7.96 -0.40 -0.87
CA HIS A 243 -8.64 -1.69 -0.70
C HIS A 243 -10.12 -1.68 -1.13
N VAL A 244 -10.66 -0.52 -1.52
CA VAL A 244 -12.08 -0.37 -1.86
C VAL A 244 -12.44 -1.05 -3.19
N GLY A 245 -11.50 -1.07 -4.15
CA GLY A 245 -11.75 -1.53 -5.51
C GLY A 245 -12.48 -0.49 -6.37
N LYS A 246 -12.24 -0.55 -7.67
CA LYS A 246 -12.75 0.45 -8.63
C LYS A 246 -14.28 0.56 -8.62
N GLU A 247 -14.95 -0.57 -8.58
CA GLU A 247 -16.41 -0.67 -8.65
C GLU A 247 -17.12 -0.10 -7.42
N ASN A 248 -16.43 -0.01 -6.28
CA ASN A 248 -17.00 0.46 -5.02
C ASN A 248 -16.62 1.91 -4.67
N LEU A 249 -15.80 2.59 -5.47
CA LEU A 249 -15.37 3.97 -5.18
C LEU A 249 -16.54 4.93 -5.02
N ALA A 250 -17.56 4.84 -5.88
CA ALA A 250 -18.76 5.67 -5.77
C ALA A 250 -19.49 5.43 -4.44
N GLU A 251 -19.69 4.15 -4.06
CA GLU A 251 -20.31 3.78 -2.79
C GLU A 251 -19.49 4.28 -1.60
N TYR A 252 -18.15 4.19 -1.69
CA TYR A 252 -17.24 4.68 -0.66
C TYR A 252 -17.43 6.17 -0.39
N PHE A 253 -17.35 7.03 -1.41
CA PHE A 253 -17.52 8.47 -1.25
C PHE A 253 -18.94 8.86 -0.81
N GLN A 254 -19.98 8.17 -1.31
CA GLN A 254 -21.35 8.35 -0.84
C GLN A 254 -21.51 7.95 0.64
N THR A 255 -20.83 6.87 1.08
CA THR A 255 -20.84 6.45 2.48
C THR A 255 -20.15 7.47 3.37
N VAL A 256 -18.98 7.98 2.96
CA VAL A 256 -18.30 9.07 3.68
C VAL A 256 -19.23 10.27 3.84
N LYS A 257 -19.91 10.70 2.77
CA LYS A 257 -20.88 11.79 2.84
C LYS A 257 -22.04 11.50 3.78
N ARG A 258 -22.61 10.30 3.74
CA ARG A 258 -23.72 9.87 4.62
C ARG A 258 -23.33 9.93 6.11
N LEU A 259 -22.07 9.59 6.41
CA LEU A 259 -21.53 9.57 7.76
C LEU A 259 -21.08 10.97 8.26
N LEU A 260 -21.05 11.98 7.40
CA LEU A 260 -20.78 13.36 7.79
C LEU A 260 -22.04 14.08 8.24
N LYS A 261 -21.95 14.84 9.33
CA LYS A 261 -22.94 15.84 9.70
C LYS A 261 -23.01 16.96 8.66
N PRO A 262 -24.11 17.74 8.58
CA PRO A 262 -24.10 18.98 7.83
C PRO A 262 -22.93 19.89 8.26
N ASN A 263 -22.16 20.40 7.31
CA ASN A 263 -20.93 21.17 7.50
C ASN A 263 -19.74 20.37 8.10
N GLY A 264 -19.86 19.05 8.24
CA GLY A 264 -18.75 18.18 8.63
C GLY A 264 -17.65 18.17 7.56
N ARG A 265 -16.45 17.76 7.94
CA ARG A 265 -15.27 17.72 7.07
C ARG A 265 -14.71 16.29 6.97
N ALA A 266 -14.32 15.91 5.77
CA ALA A 266 -13.63 14.64 5.55
C ALA A 266 -12.22 14.86 5.01
N LEU A 267 -11.28 14.03 5.44
CA LEU A 267 -9.94 13.93 4.86
C LEU A 267 -9.68 12.49 4.44
N ILE A 268 -9.56 12.29 3.14
CA ILE A 268 -9.20 11.00 2.54
C ILE A 268 -7.74 11.09 2.07
N HIS A 269 -6.93 10.19 2.57
CA HIS A 269 -5.52 10.06 2.21
C HIS A 269 -5.27 8.69 1.63
N GLY A 270 -4.66 8.63 0.46
CA GLY A 270 -4.36 7.37 -0.21
C GLY A 270 -3.38 7.54 -1.37
N ILE A 271 -2.96 6.42 -1.94
CA ILE A 271 -2.08 6.37 -3.10
C ILE A 271 -2.90 6.65 -4.37
N THR A 272 -2.42 7.57 -5.21
CA THR A 272 -3.06 7.88 -6.50
C THR A 272 -2.13 7.59 -7.66
N GLY A 273 -2.68 7.04 -8.74
CA GLY A 273 -1.97 6.84 -10.01
C GLY A 273 -1.81 8.15 -10.78
N GLN A 274 -0.68 8.28 -11.50
CA GLN A 274 -0.43 9.46 -12.35
C GLN A 274 -1.22 9.45 -13.66
N HIS A 275 -1.64 8.27 -14.13
CA HIS A 275 -2.28 8.09 -15.43
C HIS A 275 -3.45 7.11 -15.35
N ASP A 276 -4.43 7.26 -16.24
CA ASP A 276 -5.52 6.31 -16.42
C ASP A 276 -4.99 4.92 -16.76
N GLY A 277 -5.51 3.90 -16.06
CA GLY A 277 -5.20 2.50 -16.32
C GLY A 277 -3.77 2.08 -15.94
N ALA A 278 -3.08 2.83 -15.10
CA ALA A 278 -1.92 2.33 -14.38
C ALA A 278 -2.44 1.28 -13.39
N GLY A 279 -2.51 0.02 -13.81
CA GLY A 279 -2.92 -1.07 -12.91
C GLY A 279 -1.95 -1.21 -11.75
N VAL A 280 -2.37 -1.89 -10.69
CA VAL A 280 -1.49 -2.28 -9.59
C VAL A 280 -0.58 -3.42 -10.07
N ASP A 281 0.67 -3.39 -9.67
CA ASP A 281 1.66 -4.41 -10.00
C ASP A 281 1.20 -5.80 -9.52
N PRO A 282 1.33 -6.88 -10.33
CA PRO A 282 0.88 -8.22 -9.96
C PRO A 282 1.47 -8.78 -8.67
N PHE A 283 2.74 -8.46 -8.37
CA PHE A 283 3.37 -8.85 -7.12
C PHE A 283 2.72 -8.12 -5.94
N ILE A 284 2.46 -6.83 -6.09
CA ILE A 284 1.78 -6.02 -5.08
C ILE A 284 0.35 -6.53 -4.83
N ILE A 285 -0.39 -6.86 -5.90
CA ILE A 285 -1.75 -7.44 -5.75
C ILE A 285 -1.71 -8.77 -5.00
N LYS A 286 -0.73 -9.63 -5.29
CA LYS A 286 -0.69 -10.97 -4.69
C LYS A 286 -0.22 -10.96 -3.23
N TYR A 287 0.75 -10.11 -2.89
CA TYR A 287 1.47 -10.21 -1.62
C TYR A 287 1.29 -9.02 -0.68
N ILE A 288 0.89 -7.85 -1.19
CA ILE A 288 0.85 -6.61 -0.40
C ILE A 288 -0.56 -6.06 -0.27
N PHE A 289 -1.27 -5.88 -1.38
CA PHE A 289 -2.63 -5.34 -1.40
C PHE A 289 -3.55 -6.24 -2.24
N PRO A 290 -4.02 -7.37 -1.69
CA PRO A 290 -5.00 -8.21 -2.37
C PRO A 290 -6.22 -7.37 -2.77
N GLY A 291 -6.69 -7.51 -4.01
CA GLY A 291 -7.77 -6.69 -4.53
C GLY A 291 -7.45 -5.21 -4.74
N GLY A 292 -6.22 -4.77 -4.50
CA GLY A 292 -5.83 -3.36 -4.53
C GLY A 292 -6.14 -2.67 -5.86
N TYR A 293 -6.69 -1.45 -5.77
CA TYR A 293 -6.90 -0.54 -6.90
C TYR A 293 -6.34 0.85 -6.57
N ILE A 294 -5.61 1.42 -7.51
CA ILE A 294 -5.05 2.78 -7.37
C ILE A 294 -5.73 3.69 -8.39
N PRO A 295 -6.75 4.47 -7.98
CA PRO A 295 -7.39 5.43 -8.86
C PRO A 295 -6.47 6.61 -9.20
N ASN A 296 -6.71 7.27 -10.32
CA ASN A 296 -6.04 8.54 -10.60
C ASN A 296 -6.75 9.72 -9.91
N MET A 297 -6.09 10.87 -9.88
CA MET A 297 -6.61 12.06 -9.22
C MET A 297 -7.94 12.54 -9.82
N VAL A 298 -8.10 12.45 -11.14
CA VAL A 298 -9.32 12.91 -11.83
C VAL A 298 -10.50 12.02 -11.47
N GLU A 299 -10.30 10.70 -11.45
CA GLU A 299 -11.32 9.74 -11.03
C GLU A 299 -11.79 9.99 -9.60
N ASN A 300 -10.84 10.23 -8.68
CA ASN A 300 -11.17 10.57 -7.30
C ASN A 300 -11.98 11.86 -7.17
N LEU A 301 -11.53 12.93 -7.86
CA LEU A 301 -12.26 14.20 -7.85
C LEU A 301 -13.67 14.06 -8.42
N GLN A 302 -13.86 13.26 -9.48
CA GLN A 302 -15.18 13.00 -10.03
C GLN A 302 -16.10 12.36 -9.00
N HIS A 303 -15.65 11.30 -8.31
CA HIS A 303 -16.44 10.65 -7.26
C HIS A 303 -16.77 11.57 -6.08
N VAL A 304 -15.82 12.45 -5.69
CA VAL A 304 -16.08 13.46 -4.66
C VAL A 304 -17.15 14.45 -5.11
N MET A 305 -17.13 14.89 -6.38
CA MET A 305 -18.11 15.83 -6.91
C MET A 305 -19.49 15.20 -7.07
N ASP A 306 -19.55 13.90 -7.40
CA ASP A 306 -20.81 13.17 -7.60
C ASP A 306 -21.46 12.75 -6.25
N ALA A 307 -20.70 12.72 -5.16
CA ALA A 307 -21.19 12.45 -3.83
C ALA A 307 -21.78 13.73 -3.19
#